data_f679077a4126398188dc25b31e49e428
#
_entry.id   f679077a4126398188dc25b31e49e428
#
_cell.length_a   1.000
_cell.length_b   1.000
_cell.length_c   1.000
_cell.angle_alpha   90.00
_cell.angle_beta   90.00
_cell.angle_gamma   90.00
#
_symmetry.space_group_name_H-M   'P 1'
#
loop_
_entity.id
_entity.type
_entity.pdbx_description
1 polymer ?
#
loop_
_entity_poly.entity_id
_entity_poly.type
_entity_poly.pdbx_seq_one_letter_code
_entity_poly.pdbx_strand_id
1 'polypeptide(L)'
;MTTTASAPIIDVVCATYNGVRHLSAFMESLRAQEDAAWRVWFRDDGSDDGTRELLDEFASTDARVQVIEDHQGRLGVTHSFGALLQHVASSAEYVMCADQDDVWMPHKMRISMARMREAEGRKPSPVLVHTDLRVVDGELRPVADSFWALTHLRPEPATVRRVVLQGLVTGATVLVNRALLERALPVPAEAVMHDWWLAAVAVSCGVVEAIHEPTVLYRQHGANVVGAARPAWEGAWHRLPQRVGTAITRRGAARRSIDETALQAGALDARVGPVMTAEDHRFVTAYSRIPTLGVLARKFSILRWRCRAEYGVLRNLGMMVRG
;
A
#
# COMPACT_ATOMS: atom_id res chain seq x y z
N MET A 1 16.80 33.75 20.84
CA MET A 1 16.86 32.32 21.25
C MET A 1 15.93 31.56 20.33
N THR A 2 16.44 31.03 19.25
CA THR A 2 15.70 30.10 18.37
C THR A 2 15.55 28.79 19.13
N THR A 3 14.37 28.52 19.64
CA THR A 3 13.98 27.18 20.08
C THR A 3 14.13 26.26 18.89
N THR A 4 15.18 25.44 18.89
CA THR A 4 15.28 24.30 17.98
C THR A 4 14.12 23.36 18.32
N ALA A 5 13.04 23.45 17.52
CA ALA A 5 11.97 22.47 17.63
C ALA A 5 12.61 21.08 17.43
N SER A 6 12.38 20.17 18.37
CA SER A 6 12.85 18.79 18.25
C SER A 6 12.32 18.21 16.94
N ALA A 7 13.13 17.41 16.26
CA ALA A 7 12.67 16.72 15.05
C ALA A 7 11.41 15.92 15.39
N PRO A 8 10.37 15.94 14.53
CA PRO A 8 9.14 15.21 14.79
C PRO A 8 9.44 13.69 14.84
N ILE A 9 8.75 13.01 15.73
CA ILE A 9 8.84 11.55 15.83
C ILE A 9 8.00 10.94 14.71
N ILE A 10 8.60 10.01 13.98
CA ILE A 10 7.92 9.20 12.96
C ILE A 10 7.42 7.92 13.65
N ASP A 11 6.13 7.69 13.65
CA ASP A 11 5.54 6.44 14.08
C ASP A 11 5.59 5.43 12.93
N VAL A 12 6.32 4.33 13.12
CA VAL A 12 6.35 3.22 12.16
C VAL A 12 5.33 2.18 12.60
N VAL A 13 4.47 1.73 11.70
CA VAL A 13 3.49 0.67 11.98
C VAL A 13 3.84 -0.58 11.17
N CYS A 14 3.88 -1.74 11.82
CA CYS A 14 4.24 -3.01 11.21
C CYS A 14 3.31 -4.12 11.68
N ALA A 15 2.52 -4.68 10.76
CA ALA A 15 1.74 -5.87 11.01
C ALA A 15 2.61 -7.11 10.81
N THR A 16 2.61 -8.04 11.78
CA THR A 16 3.41 -9.26 11.72
C THR A 16 2.53 -10.51 11.68
N TYR A 17 2.98 -11.51 10.94
CA TYR A 17 2.46 -12.87 10.94
C TYR A 17 3.53 -13.84 10.44
N ASN A 18 3.98 -14.76 11.32
CA ASN A 18 4.99 -15.77 11.03
C ASN A 18 6.26 -15.16 10.36
N GLY A 19 6.81 -14.13 10.99
CA GLY A 19 7.91 -13.30 10.46
C GLY A 19 9.25 -13.45 11.20
N VAL A 20 9.38 -14.37 12.15
CA VAL A 20 10.56 -14.51 13.03
C VAL A 20 11.88 -14.50 12.26
N ARG A 21 11.89 -15.09 11.06
CA ARG A 21 13.10 -15.22 10.22
C ARG A 21 13.68 -13.87 9.77
N HIS A 22 12.84 -12.87 9.56
CA HIS A 22 13.24 -11.61 8.89
C HIS A 22 13.20 -10.39 9.81
N LEU A 23 12.49 -10.50 10.91
CA LEU A 23 12.18 -9.39 11.80
C LEU A 23 13.42 -8.73 12.40
N SER A 24 14.48 -9.50 12.73
CA SER A 24 15.74 -8.93 13.23
C SER A 24 16.42 -8.02 12.20
N ALA A 25 16.45 -8.42 10.91
CA ALA A 25 17.04 -7.60 9.86
C ALA A 25 16.23 -6.31 9.63
N PHE A 26 14.89 -6.38 9.72
CA PHE A 26 14.03 -5.20 9.69
C PHE A 26 14.37 -4.26 10.86
N MET A 27 14.42 -4.75 12.10
CA MET A 27 14.75 -3.95 13.29
C MET A 27 16.14 -3.30 13.21
N GLU A 28 17.14 -4.01 12.71
CA GLU A 28 18.48 -3.45 12.47
C GLU A 28 18.41 -2.30 11.46
N SER A 29 17.61 -2.43 10.40
CA SER A 29 17.44 -1.39 9.40
C SER A 29 16.72 -0.14 9.93
N LEU A 30 15.79 -0.29 10.89
CA LEU A 30 15.21 0.83 11.61
C LEU A 30 16.22 1.56 12.50
N ARG A 31 17.05 0.79 13.23
CA ARG A 31 18.12 1.36 14.07
C ARG A 31 19.18 2.11 13.26
N ALA A 32 19.37 1.73 12.00
CA ALA A 32 20.30 2.36 11.06
C ALA A 32 19.76 3.62 10.36
N GLN A 33 18.52 4.05 10.65
CA GLN A 33 17.96 5.24 10.02
C GLN A 33 18.69 6.51 10.42
N GLU A 34 19.01 7.34 9.41
CA GLU A 34 19.74 8.60 9.55
C GLU A 34 18.78 9.76 9.90
N ASP A 35 19.24 10.65 10.79
CA ASP A 35 18.62 11.95 11.08
C ASP A 35 17.10 11.91 11.37
N ALA A 36 16.61 10.82 11.98
CA ALA A 36 15.21 10.67 12.29
C ALA A 36 14.97 10.18 13.73
N ALA A 37 14.05 10.83 14.42
CA ALA A 37 13.45 10.28 15.64
C ALA A 37 12.28 9.38 15.23
N TRP A 38 12.25 8.16 15.75
CA TRP A 38 11.21 7.21 15.42
C TRP A 38 10.83 6.34 16.61
N ARG A 39 9.63 5.76 16.55
CA ARG A 39 9.21 4.61 17.35
C ARG A 39 8.43 3.65 16.45
N VAL A 40 8.40 2.37 16.80
CA VAL A 40 7.72 1.34 16.01
C VAL A 40 6.63 0.67 16.84
N TRP A 41 5.50 0.44 16.18
CA TRP A 41 4.31 -0.22 16.73
C TRP A 41 4.08 -1.51 15.96
N PHE A 42 4.14 -2.62 16.66
CA PHE A 42 3.84 -3.92 16.09
C PHE A 42 2.46 -4.40 16.51
N ARG A 43 1.78 -5.04 15.58
CA ARG A 43 0.62 -5.87 15.84
C ARG A 43 0.88 -7.26 15.29
N ASP A 44 0.88 -8.26 16.17
CA ASP A 44 1.00 -9.65 15.75
C ASP A 44 -0.37 -10.23 15.44
N ASP A 45 -0.51 -10.79 14.24
CA ASP A 45 -1.78 -11.31 13.71
C ASP A 45 -1.97 -12.82 14.04
N GLY A 46 -1.42 -13.27 15.18
CA GLY A 46 -1.53 -14.65 15.68
C GLY A 46 -0.46 -15.56 15.11
N SER A 47 0.80 -15.18 15.23
CA SER A 47 1.96 -16.00 14.86
C SER A 47 2.12 -17.23 15.76
N ASP A 48 2.70 -18.29 15.20
CA ASP A 48 3.01 -19.56 15.88
C ASP A 48 4.46 -20.04 15.67
N ASP A 49 5.32 -19.14 15.13
CA ASP A 49 6.71 -19.44 14.76
C ASP A 49 7.77 -18.82 15.70
N GLY A 50 7.36 -18.17 16.81
CA GLY A 50 8.24 -17.44 17.71
C GLY A 50 8.33 -15.92 17.41
N THR A 51 7.55 -15.41 16.47
CA THR A 51 7.51 -13.97 16.15
C THR A 51 7.12 -13.14 17.36
N ARG A 52 6.08 -13.55 18.12
CA ARG A 52 5.59 -12.81 19.29
C ARG A 52 6.65 -12.69 20.38
N GLU A 53 7.31 -13.77 20.69
CA GLU A 53 8.38 -13.81 21.69
C GLU A 53 9.52 -12.87 21.30
N LEU A 54 9.89 -12.84 20.03
CA LEU A 54 10.94 -11.94 19.52
C LEU A 54 10.50 -10.46 19.60
N LEU A 55 9.24 -10.14 19.34
CA LEU A 55 8.71 -8.78 19.51
C LEU A 55 8.74 -8.34 20.96
N ASP A 56 8.38 -9.19 21.90
CA ASP A 56 8.41 -8.92 23.34
C ASP A 56 9.86 -8.71 23.83
N GLU A 57 10.83 -9.46 23.29
CA GLU A 57 12.27 -9.25 23.52
C GLU A 57 12.69 -7.86 23.03
N PHE A 58 12.34 -7.47 21.81
CA PHE A 58 12.66 -6.14 21.29
C PHE A 58 12.05 -5.02 22.14
N ALA A 59 10.79 -5.14 22.55
CA ALA A 59 10.11 -4.17 23.40
C ALA A 59 10.75 -4.06 24.79
N SER A 60 11.28 -5.16 25.34
CA SER A 60 11.97 -5.16 26.64
C SER A 60 13.33 -4.47 26.60
N THR A 61 13.99 -4.41 25.45
CA THR A 61 15.36 -3.90 25.29
C THR A 61 15.43 -2.53 24.62
N ASP A 62 14.39 -2.08 23.93
CA ASP A 62 14.34 -0.81 23.20
C ASP A 62 13.00 -0.10 23.44
N ALA A 63 13.00 0.97 24.23
CA ALA A 63 11.79 1.73 24.59
C ALA A 63 11.03 2.34 23.38
N ARG A 64 11.66 2.39 22.20
CA ARG A 64 11.03 2.83 20.96
C ARG A 64 10.14 1.75 20.33
N VAL A 65 10.25 0.51 20.79
CA VAL A 65 9.46 -0.63 20.30
C VAL A 65 8.25 -0.82 21.16
N GLN A 66 7.08 -0.86 20.55
CA GLN A 66 5.81 -1.09 21.20
C GLN A 66 5.07 -2.23 20.50
N VAL A 67 4.45 -3.12 21.28
CA VAL A 67 3.60 -4.18 20.77
C VAL A 67 2.17 -3.92 21.24
N ILE A 68 1.23 -3.75 20.32
CA ILE A 68 -0.16 -3.52 20.72
C ILE A 68 -0.88 -4.85 21.04
N GLU A 69 -1.71 -4.81 22.08
CA GLU A 69 -2.58 -5.92 22.46
C GLU A 69 -4.03 -5.47 22.32
N ASP A 70 -4.66 -5.84 21.20
CA ASP A 70 -6.03 -5.44 20.91
C ASP A 70 -7.06 -6.57 21.09
N HIS A 71 -6.58 -7.80 21.32
CA HIS A 71 -7.41 -9.02 21.53
C HIS A 71 -8.38 -9.30 20.38
N GLN A 72 -8.17 -8.73 19.19
CA GLN A 72 -9.09 -8.90 18.05
C GLN A 72 -8.85 -10.19 17.26
N GLY A 73 -7.84 -10.97 17.64
CA GLY A 73 -7.45 -12.19 16.93
C GLY A 73 -6.87 -11.90 15.54
N ARG A 74 -7.01 -12.84 14.61
CA ARG A 74 -6.45 -12.73 13.27
C ARG A 74 -7.33 -11.87 12.36
N LEU A 75 -6.81 -10.72 11.93
CA LEU A 75 -7.50 -9.75 11.08
C LEU A 75 -7.09 -9.82 9.60
N GLY A 76 -5.93 -10.39 9.30
CA GLY A 76 -5.29 -10.27 7.99
C GLY A 76 -4.64 -8.91 7.78
N VAL A 77 -3.79 -8.81 6.74
CA VAL A 77 -2.88 -7.69 6.54
C VAL A 77 -3.57 -6.33 6.51
N THR A 78 -4.64 -6.16 5.74
CA THR A 78 -5.34 -4.87 5.56
C THR A 78 -5.91 -4.34 6.87
N HIS A 79 -6.57 -5.20 7.64
CA HIS A 79 -7.21 -4.78 8.89
C HIS A 79 -6.23 -4.68 10.05
N SER A 80 -5.14 -5.48 10.04
CA SER A 80 -4.04 -5.33 11.00
C SER A 80 -3.36 -3.97 10.87
N PHE A 81 -3.08 -3.53 9.63
CA PHE A 81 -2.62 -2.15 9.40
C PHE A 81 -3.69 -1.12 9.77
N GLY A 82 -4.97 -1.39 9.49
CA GLY A 82 -6.09 -0.53 9.90
C GLY A 82 -6.12 -0.32 11.42
N ALA A 83 -5.97 -1.38 12.21
CA ALA A 83 -5.92 -1.32 13.68
C ALA A 83 -4.69 -0.53 14.17
N LEU A 84 -3.51 -0.79 13.60
CA LEU A 84 -2.28 -0.05 13.92
C LEU A 84 -2.41 1.45 13.63
N LEU A 85 -2.88 1.80 12.44
CA LEU A 85 -3.09 3.20 12.04
C LEU A 85 -4.10 3.89 12.97
N GLN A 86 -5.18 3.21 13.34
CA GLN A 86 -6.18 3.72 14.28
C GLN A 86 -5.60 3.91 15.67
N HIS A 87 -4.74 3.00 16.13
CA HIS A 87 -4.08 3.08 17.44
C HIS A 87 -3.20 4.33 17.55
N VAL A 88 -2.38 4.61 16.54
CA VAL A 88 -1.44 5.74 16.55
C VAL A 88 -2.06 7.08 16.17
N ALA A 89 -3.25 7.10 15.55
CA ALA A 89 -3.85 8.29 14.95
C ALA A 89 -4.00 9.49 15.89
N SER A 90 -4.26 9.25 17.17
CA SER A 90 -4.48 10.32 18.17
C SER A 90 -3.20 11.06 18.55
N SER A 91 -2.04 10.41 18.46
CA SER A 91 -0.74 10.94 18.90
C SER A 91 0.25 11.20 17.78
N ALA A 92 0.18 10.42 16.70
CA ALA A 92 1.13 10.51 15.58
C ALA A 92 0.94 11.79 14.76
N GLU A 93 2.05 12.42 14.41
CA GLU A 93 2.10 13.50 13.41
C GLU A 93 2.40 12.94 12.01
N TYR A 94 3.31 11.97 11.96
CA TYR A 94 3.72 11.26 10.75
C TYR A 94 3.74 9.76 10.99
N VAL A 95 3.22 8.99 10.04
CA VAL A 95 3.20 7.52 10.11
C VAL A 95 3.80 6.91 8.85
N MET A 96 4.72 5.94 9.04
CA MET A 96 5.22 5.06 7.99
C MET A 96 4.67 3.65 8.17
N CYS A 97 4.28 3.01 7.06
CA CYS A 97 3.97 1.58 7.05
C CYS A 97 5.23 0.77 6.70
N ALA A 98 5.37 -0.39 7.32
CA ALA A 98 6.50 -1.30 7.12
C ALA A 98 6.05 -2.75 7.01
N ASP A 99 6.66 -3.51 6.11
CA ASP A 99 6.52 -4.96 6.04
C ASP A 99 7.64 -5.62 6.88
N GLN A 100 7.29 -6.70 7.60
CA GLN A 100 8.18 -7.38 8.56
C GLN A 100 9.41 -8.03 7.95
N ASP A 101 9.41 -8.26 6.65
CA ASP A 101 10.39 -9.04 5.87
C ASP A 101 11.31 -8.19 5.00
N ASP A 102 11.08 -6.87 4.96
CA ASP A 102 11.87 -5.92 4.20
C ASP A 102 13.05 -5.34 4.99
N VAL A 103 13.98 -4.71 4.28
CA VAL A 103 15.12 -3.98 4.88
C VAL A 103 15.09 -2.53 4.37
N TRP A 104 15.01 -1.56 5.28
CA TRP A 104 15.01 -0.16 4.93
C TRP A 104 16.41 0.37 4.67
N MET A 105 16.60 1.18 3.63
CA MET A 105 17.85 1.89 3.39
C MET A 105 18.03 3.02 4.41
N PRO A 106 19.26 3.33 4.87
CA PRO A 106 19.49 4.27 5.97
C PRO A 106 18.89 5.66 5.79
N HIS A 107 18.81 6.15 4.56
CA HIS A 107 18.31 7.48 4.22
C HIS A 107 16.78 7.57 4.01
N LYS A 108 16.03 6.45 4.13
CA LYS A 108 14.61 6.39 3.83
C LYS A 108 13.78 7.43 4.58
N MET A 109 13.91 7.47 5.91
CA MET A 109 13.13 8.41 6.72
C MET A 109 13.49 9.87 6.38
N ARG A 110 14.76 10.16 6.22
CA ARG A 110 15.26 11.51 5.91
C ARG A 110 14.69 12.06 4.60
N ILE A 111 14.78 11.31 3.50
CA ILE A 111 14.29 11.81 2.20
C ILE A 111 12.77 11.86 2.12
N SER A 112 12.09 10.90 2.74
CA SER A 112 10.62 10.89 2.81
C SER A 112 10.09 12.08 3.60
N MET A 113 10.70 12.42 4.75
CA MET A 113 10.34 13.58 5.54
C MET A 113 10.68 14.90 4.84
N ALA A 114 11.78 14.98 4.11
CA ALA A 114 12.09 16.16 3.31
C ALA A 114 11.00 16.43 2.26
N ARG A 115 10.56 15.40 1.54
CA ARG A 115 9.47 15.49 0.56
C ARG A 115 8.12 15.83 1.23
N MET A 116 7.84 15.24 2.40
CA MET A 116 6.63 15.56 3.18
C MET A 116 6.57 17.05 3.53
N ARG A 117 7.63 17.59 4.11
CA ARG A 117 7.71 19.01 4.48
C ARG A 117 7.60 19.93 3.27
N GLU A 118 8.20 19.58 2.15
CA GLU A 118 8.05 20.32 0.89
C GLU A 118 6.59 20.36 0.41
N ALA A 119 5.90 19.22 0.47
CA ALA A 119 4.49 19.12 0.08
C ALA A 119 3.58 19.95 1.01
N GLU A 120 3.78 19.84 2.33
CA GLU A 120 3.02 20.60 3.34
C GLU A 120 3.28 22.12 3.24
N GLY A 121 4.51 22.52 2.92
CA GLY A 121 4.86 23.93 2.74
C GLY A 121 4.16 24.59 1.54
N ARG A 122 3.77 23.81 0.53
CA ARG A 122 2.99 24.32 -0.62
C ARG A 122 1.53 24.58 -0.25
N LYS A 123 0.91 23.71 0.53
CA LYS A 123 -0.47 23.83 1.01
C LYS A 123 -0.71 22.85 2.16
N PRO A 124 -1.17 23.30 3.34
CA PRO A 124 -1.62 22.40 4.38
C PRO A 124 -2.74 21.51 3.86
N SER A 125 -2.50 20.20 3.79
CA SER A 125 -3.43 19.23 3.21
C SER A 125 -3.11 17.81 3.65
N PRO A 126 -4.02 16.84 3.47
CA PRO A 126 -3.66 15.43 3.49
C PRO A 126 -2.52 15.13 2.52
N VAL A 127 -1.42 14.55 2.98
CA VAL A 127 -0.25 14.21 2.16
C VAL A 127 0.13 12.75 2.34
N LEU A 128 0.38 12.08 1.23
CA LEU A 128 1.01 10.78 1.17
C LEU A 128 2.28 10.90 0.32
N VAL A 129 3.42 10.49 0.89
CA VAL A 129 4.69 10.33 0.18
C VAL A 129 4.97 8.85 0.01
N HIS A 130 5.46 8.43 -1.13
CA HIS A 130 5.93 7.06 -1.35
C HIS A 130 7.19 7.03 -2.22
N THR A 131 7.92 5.92 -2.13
CA THR A 131 9.21 5.75 -2.82
C THR A 131 9.17 4.51 -3.71
N ASP A 132 10.20 4.35 -4.55
CA ASP A 132 10.45 3.08 -5.23
C ASP A 132 11.06 2.04 -4.27
N LEU A 133 11.19 0.80 -4.76
CA LEU A 133 11.77 -0.34 -4.07
C LEU A 133 12.87 -0.95 -4.93
N ARG A 134 13.92 -1.47 -4.30
CA ARG A 134 14.84 -2.41 -4.93
C ARG A 134 14.37 -3.83 -4.65
N VAL A 135 14.17 -4.62 -5.67
CA VAL A 135 13.74 -6.02 -5.53
C VAL A 135 14.95 -6.89 -5.23
N VAL A 136 14.85 -7.71 -4.17
CA VAL A 136 15.90 -8.64 -3.76
C VAL A 136 15.32 -10.05 -3.53
N ASP A 137 16.16 -11.07 -3.57
CA ASP A 137 15.77 -12.43 -3.22
C ASP A 137 15.77 -12.66 -1.68
N GLY A 138 15.52 -13.91 -1.25
CA GLY A 138 15.48 -14.28 0.17
C GLY A 138 16.76 -13.98 0.93
N GLU A 139 17.91 -13.94 0.26
CA GLU A 139 19.23 -13.66 0.81
C GLU A 139 19.72 -12.23 0.55
N LEU A 140 18.79 -11.32 0.20
CA LEU A 140 19.06 -9.91 -0.11
C LEU A 140 19.95 -9.67 -1.34
N ARG A 141 20.12 -10.65 -2.24
CA ARG A 141 20.82 -10.44 -3.51
C ARG A 141 19.93 -9.67 -4.48
N PRO A 142 20.46 -8.66 -5.19
CA PRO A 142 19.66 -7.84 -6.11
C PRO A 142 19.03 -8.66 -7.24
N VAL A 143 17.72 -8.45 -7.48
CA VAL A 143 16.95 -9.00 -8.60
C VAL A 143 16.60 -7.89 -9.59
N ALA A 144 16.19 -6.72 -9.10
CA ALA A 144 15.96 -5.53 -9.92
C ALA A 144 16.18 -4.25 -9.10
N ASP A 145 16.78 -3.24 -9.72
CA ASP A 145 17.10 -1.96 -9.05
C ASP A 145 15.87 -1.09 -8.82
N SER A 146 14.77 -1.33 -9.53
CA SER A 146 13.52 -0.58 -9.42
C SER A 146 12.33 -1.51 -9.61
N PHE A 147 11.44 -1.53 -8.63
CA PHE A 147 10.15 -2.22 -8.71
C PHE A 147 9.23 -1.58 -9.74
N TRP A 148 9.22 -0.25 -9.84
CA TRP A 148 8.41 0.46 -10.80
C TRP A 148 8.83 0.15 -12.23
N ALA A 149 10.15 0.10 -12.50
CA ALA A 149 10.67 -0.31 -13.82
C ALA A 149 10.35 -1.78 -14.12
N LEU A 150 10.55 -2.68 -13.16
CA LEU A 150 10.29 -4.11 -13.30
C LEU A 150 8.81 -4.40 -13.61
N THR A 151 7.90 -3.70 -12.95
CA THR A 151 6.45 -3.89 -13.10
C THR A 151 5.80 -2.97 -14.13
N HIS A 152 6.58 -2.08 -14.77
CA HIS A 152 6.09 -1.01 -15.65
C HIS A 152 5.07 -0.09 -14.95
N LEU A 153 5.20 0.08 -13.65
CA LEU A 153 4.36 0.98 -12.86
C LEU A 153 4.83 2.42 -13.07
N ARG A 154 3.89 3.31 -13.38
CA ARG A 154 4.14 4.75 -13.44
C ARG A 154 3.45 5.37 -12.22
N PRO A 155 4.20 5.84 -11.19
CA PRO A 155 3.58 6.40 -9.99
C PRO A 155 2.86 7.72 -10.27
N GLU A 156 3.31 8.49 -11.28
CA GLU A 156 2.79 9.81 -11.62
C GLU A 156 2.21 9.88 -13.04
N PRO A 157 1.24 10.79 -13.29
CA PRO A 157 0.50 11.56 -12.29
C PRO A 157 -0.46 10.64 -11.50
N ALA A 158 -0.49 10.76 -10.17
CA ALA A 158 -1.51 10.11 -9.36
C ALA A 158 -2.84 10.86 -9.52
N THR A 159 -3.85 10.20 -10.08
CA THR A 159 -5.19 10.75 -10.23
C THR A 159 -6.21 9.82 -9.60
N VAL A 160 -7.38 10.36 -9.17
CA VAL A 160 -8.46 9.56 -8.57
C VAL A 160 -8.81 8.37 -9.46
N ARG A 161 -8.95 8.60 -10.77
CA ARG A 161 -9.27 7.54 -11.74
C ARG A 161 -8.22 6.43 -11.77
N ARG A 162 -6.94 6.77 -11.79
CA ARG A 162 -5.86 5.77 -11.82
C ARG A 162 -5.81 4.98 -10.52
N VAL A 163 -5.87 5.68 -9.38
CA VAL A 163 -5.78 5.03 -8.06
C VAL A 163 -7.01 4.15 -7.81
N VAL A 164 -8.22 4.55 -8.21
CA VAL A 164 -9.42 3.70 -8.07
C VAL A 164 -9.30 2.40 -8.87
N LEU A 165 -8.65 2.45 -10.05
CA LEU A 165 -8.54 1.29 -10.94
C LEU A 165 -7.39 0.34 -10.61
N GLN A 166 -6.33 0.85 -9.96
CA GLN A 166 -5.13 0.06 -9.64
C GLN A 166 -4.35 0.66 -8.47
N GLY A 167 -3.70 -0.17 -7.66
CA GLY A 167 -2.73 0.27 -6.66
C GLY A 167 -1.53 0.93 -7.34
N LEU A 168 -1.25 2.19 -7.00
CA LEU A 168 -0.07 2.93 -7.45
C LEU A 168 1.02 3.01 -6.38
N VAL A 169 0.68 2.70 -5.16
CA VAL A 169 1.52 2.84 -3.98
C VAL A 169 1.76 1.47 -3.37
N THR A 170 2.93 1.24 -2.82
CA THR A 170 3.28 0.00 -2.10
C THR A 170 3.43 0.32 -0.61
N GLY A 171 2.74 -0.44 0.25
CA GLY A 171 2.62 -0.19 1.69
C GLY A 171 3.94 0.10 2.39
N ALA A 172 4.95 -0.75 2.17
CA ALA A 172 6.29 -0.61 2.77
C ALA A 172 7.02 0.71 2.42
N THR A 173 6.49 1.51 1.48
CA THR A 173 7.11 2.78 1.05
C THR A 173 6.42 4.03 1.57
N VAL A 174 5.26 3.87 2.20
CA VAL A 174 4.34 4.97 2.53
C VAL A 174 4.81 5.77 3.74
N LEU A 175 4.73 7.09 3.62
CA LEU A 175 4.70 8.06 4.72
C LEU A 175 3.44 8.92 4.58
N VAL A 176 2.67 9.05 5.64
CA VAL A 176 1.46 9.88 5.70
C VAL A 176 1.52 10.87 6.84
N ASN A 177 0.87 12.03 6.67
CA ASN A 177 0.70 12.99 7.74
C ASN A 177 -0.62 12.80 8.51
N ARG A 178 -0.73 13.44 9.67
CA ARG A 178 -1.95 13.44 10.51
C ARG A 178 -3.21 13.82 9.74
N ALA A 179 -3.13 14.84 8.89
CA ALA A 179 -4.28 15.31 8.11
C ALA A 179 -4.86 14.22 7.20
N LEU A 180 -4.00 13.32 6.67
CA LEU A 180 -4.46 12.16 5.90
C LEU A 180 -5.06 11.10 6.82
N LEU A 181 -4.46 10.80 7.96
CA LEU A 181 -5.01 9.83 8.92
C LEU A 181 -6.42 10.22 9.36
N GLU A 182 -6.64 11.49 9.71
CA GLU A 182 -7.96 12.01 10.11
C GLU A 182 -9.03 11.84 9.02
N ARG A 183 -8.65 11.88 7.74
CA ARG A 183 -9.56 11.68 6.62
C ARG A 183 -9.76 10.21 6.24
N ALA A 184 -8.74 9.40 6.40
CA ALA A 184 -8.74 8.02 5.93
C ALA A 184 -9.27 7.01 6.96
N LEU A 185 -9.18 7.32 8.25
CA LEU A 185 -9.53 6.37 9.31
C LEU A 185 -11.00 6.49 9.77
N PRO A 186 -11.60 5.37 10.22
CA PRO A 186 -11.07 4.00 10.15
C PRO A 186 -10.96 3.49 8.71
N VAL A 187 -10.02 2.56 8.45
CA VAL A 187 -9.94 1.84 7.17
C VAL A 187 -11.22 1.01 7.02
N PRO A 188 -11.99 1.17 5.93
CA PRO A 188 -13.26 0.47 5.78
C PRO A 188 -13.05 -1.02 5.45
N ALA A 189 -14.09 -1.83 5.71
CA ALA A 189 -14.05 -3.26 5.40
C ALA A 189 -13.92 -3.56 3.89
N GLU A 190 -14.36 -2.63 3.06
CA GLU A 190 -14.29 -2.68 1.60
C GLU A 190 -12.91 -2.32 1.04
N ALA A 191 -11.96 -1.88 1.88
CA ALA A 191 -10.62 -1.56 1.44
C ALA A 191 -9.92 -2.82 0.89
N VAL A 192 -9.45 -2.76 -0.35
CA VAL A 192 -8.70 -3.85 -0.98
C VAL A 192 -7.37 -4.07 -0.25
N MET A 193 -6.65 -2.95 0.01
CA MET A 193 -5.42 -2.89 0.80
C MET A 193 -5.37 -1.53 1.51
N HIS A 194 -4.72 -1.50 2.68
CA HIS A 194 -4.59 -0.27 3.49
C HIS A 194 -3.86 0.86 2.76
N ASP A 195 -2.80 0.56 2.05
CA ASP A 195 -2.00 1.50 1.27
C ASP A 195 -2.76 2.05 0.05
N TRP A 196 -3.51 1.19 -0.62
CA TRP A 196 -4.37 1.59 -1.73
C TRP A 196 -5.50 2.51 -1.24
N TRP A 197 -6.09 2.20 -0.08
CA TRP A 197 -7.09 3.06 0.56
C TRP A 197 -6.52 4.44 0.91
N LEU A 198 -5.37 4.48 1.59
CA LEU A 198 -4.69 5.73 1.95
C LEU A 198 -4.39 6.58 0.70
N ALA A 199 -3.88 5.96 -0.36
CA ALA A 199 -3.61 6.64 -1.63
C ALA A 199 -4.89 7.16 -2.28
N ALA A 200 -6.00 6.40 -2.24
CA ALA A 200 -7.28 6.81 -2.79
C ALA A 200 -7.85 8.04 -2.06
N VAL A 201 -7.76 8.08 -0.73
CA VAL A 201 -8.15 9.26 0.05
C VAL A 201 -7.22 10.44 -0.23
N ALA A 202 -5.89 10.23 -0.22
CA ALA A 202 -4.91 11.30 -0.46
C ALA A 202 -5.12 11.97 -1.81
N VAL A 203 -5.27 11.20 -2.89
CA VAL A 203 -5.46 11.75 -4.24
C VAL A 203 -6.80 12.46 -4.41
N SER A 204 -7.81 12.11 -3.60
CA SER A 204 -9.17 12.68 -3.66
C SER A 204 -9.29 14.02 -2.95
N CYS A 205 -8.51 14.28 -1.90
CA CYS A 205 -8.66 15.49 -1.09
C CYS A 205 -7.33 16.14 -0.66
N GLY A 206 -6.20 15.64 -1.17
CA GLY A 206 -4.86 16.08 -0.80
C GLY A 206 -3.85 15.91 -1.90
N VAL A 207 -2.66 15.40 -1.56
CA VAL A 207 -1.50 15.25 -2.46
C VAL A 207 -0.88 13.87 -2.30
N VAL A 208 -0.48 13.27 -3.42
CA VAL A 208 0.37 12.07 -3.47
C VAL A 208 1.68 12.44 -4.15
N GLU A 209 2.80 12.25 -3.46
CA GLU A 209 4.15 12.60 -3.91
C GLU A 209 4.99 11.33 -4.08
N ALA A 210 5.57 11.16 -5.26
CA ALA A 210 6.47 10.05 -5.55
C ALA A 210 7.94 10.49 -5.45
N ILE A 211 8.78 9.66 -4.86
CA ILE A 211 10.23 9.78 -4.85
C ILE A 211 10.79 8.67 -5.73
N HIS A 212 11.43 9.02 -6.85
CA HIS A 212 11.98 8.08 -7.82
C HIS A 212 13.33 7.49 -7.35
N GLU A 213 13.43 7.19 -6.07
CA GLU A 213 14.59 6.58 -5.45
C GLU A 213 14.15 5.36 -4.63
N PRO A 214 14.74 4.17 -4.85
CA PRO A 214 14.50 3.01 -4.01
C PRO A 214 14.99 3.27 -2.59
N THR A 215 14.14 3.01 -1.61
CA THR A 215 14.47 3.17 -0.18
C THR A 215 14.28 1.91 0.63
N VAL A 216 13.80 0.86 0.01
CA VAL A 216 13.50 -0.43 0.64
C VAL A 216 14.10 -1.54 -0.22
N LEU A 217 14.77 -2.48 0.41
CA LEU A 217 15.11 -3.77 -0.17
C LEU A 217 13.89 -4.68 0.00
N TYR A 218 13.08 -4.77 -1.06
CA TYR A 218 11.85 -5.54 -1.09
C TYR A 218 12.14 -7.02 -1.34
N ARG A 219 11.98 -7.81 -0.30
CA ARG A 219 12.32 -9.23 -0.33
C ARG A 219 11.26 -10.06 -1.03
N GLN A 220 11.67 -10.86 -2.03
CA GLN A 220 10.82 -11.80 -2.72
C GLN A 220 11.03 -13.21 -2.21
N HIS A 221 10.02 -13.80 -1.61
CA HIS A 221 9.97 -15.20 -1.19
C HIS A 221 8.56 -15.77 -1.41
N GLY A 222 8.41 -17.10 -1.27
CA GLY A 222 7.15 -17.78 -1.62
C GLY A 222 5.94 -17.41 -0.76
N ALA A 223 6.13 -16.67 0.34
CA ALA A 223 5.06 -16.26 1.28
C ALA A 223 4.60 -14.80 1.09
N ASN A 224 5.16 -14.03 0.13
CA ASN A 224 4.70 -12.66 -0.09
C ASN A 224 3.22 -12.62 -0.51
N VAL A 225 2.42 -11.76 0.12
CA VAL A 225 1.00 -11.54 -0.23
C VAL A 225 0.87 -10.94 -1.63
N VAL A 226 1.77 -10.01 -1.97
CA VAL A 226 1.90 -9.41 -3.30
C VAL A 226 3.33 -9.56 -3.76
N GLY A 227 3.60 -10.54 -4.64
CA GLY A 227 4.91 -10.73 -5.25
C GLY A 227 5.09 -9.91 -6.53
N ALA A 228 6.33 -9.57 -6.90
CA ALA A 228 6.65 -9.13 -8.26
C ALA A 228 6.37 -10.31 -9.20
N ALA A 229 5.21 -10.31 -9.85
CA ALA A 229 4.83 -11.37 -10.78
C ALA A 229 5.87 -11.43 -11.89
N ARG A 230 6.61 -12.56 -11.98
CA ARG A 230 7.43 -12.83 -13.17
C ARG A 230 6.56 -12.68 -14.41
N PRO A 231 7.03 -12.02 -15.48
CA PRO A 231 6.28 -11.90 -16.71
C PRO A 231 5.85 -13.29 -17.18
N ALA A 232 4.56 -13.45 -17.45
CA ALA A 232 3.95 -14.75 -17.80
C ALA A 232 4.52 -15.42 -19.07
N TRP A 233 5.54 -14.82 -19.71
CA TRP A 233 6.18 -15.33 -20.93
C TRP A 233 7.42 -16.20 -20.65
N GLU A 234 8.07 -16.13 -19.49
CA GLU A 234 9.26 -16.95 -19.18
C GLU A 234 8.99 -18.46 -19.01
N GLY A 235 7.72 -18.87 -18.93
CA GLY A 235 7.32 -20.29 -18.86
C GLY A 235 6.44 -20.79 -19.99
N ALA A 236 6.22 -20.00 -21.04
CA ALA A 236 5.13 -20.24 -22.01
C ALA A 236 5.43 -21.28 -23.11
N TRP A 237 6.67 -21.71 -23.26
CA TRP A 237 7.06 -22.58 -24.40
C TRP A 237 6.79 -24.08 -24.17
N HIS A 238 6.52 -24.55 -22.96
CA HIS A 238 6.41 -25.99 -22.68
C HIS A 238 5.01 -26.51 -22.25
N ARG A 239 3.93 -25.70 -22.28
CA ARG A 239 2.60 -26.14 -21.82
C ARG A 239 1.44 -25.67 -22.69
N LEU A 240 1.31 -26.22 -23.91
CA LEU A 240 0.21 -25.87 -24.83
C LEU A 240 -1.19 -26.48 -24.55
N PRO A 241 -1.42 -27.58 -23.80
CA PRO A 241 -2.77 -28.13 -23.65
C PRO A 241 -3.62 -27.62 -22.46
N GLN A 242 -3.08 -26.79 -21.54
CA GLN A 242 -3.82 -26.37 -20.33
C GLN A 242 -4.62 -25.06 -20.47
N ARG A 243 -4.83 -24.56 -21.69
CA ARG A 243 -5.35 -23.21 -21.95
C ARG A 243 -6.83 -22.97 -21.69
N VAL A 244 -7.68 -23.98 -21.58
CA VAL A 244 -9.14 -23.80 -21.42
C VAL A 244 -9.53 -23.58 -19.96
N GLY A 245 -8.96 -24.35 -19.02
CA GLY A 245 -9.25 -24.23 -17.59
C GLY A 245 -8.75 -22.92 -16.97
N THR A 246 -7.57 -22.45 -17.42
CA THR A 246 -6.98 -21.18 -16.96
C THR A 246 -7.72 -19.92 -17.44
N ALA A 247 -8.48 -20.00 -18.54
CA ALA A 247 -9.28 -18.86 -19.01
C ALA A 247 -10.50 -18.59 -18.13
N ILE A 248 -11.13 -19.64 -17.60
CA ILE A 248 -12.30 -19.52 -16.72
C ILE A 248 -11.89 -19.00 -15.33
N THR A 249 -10.79 -19.53 -14.77
CA THR A 249 -10.25 -19.07 -13.46
C THR A 249 -9.73 -17.63 -13.54
N ARG A 250 -9.08 -17.23 -14.64
CA ARG A 250 -8.66 -15.85 -14.89
C ARG A 250 -9.82 -14.88 -15.06
N ARG A 251 -10.94 -15.31 -15.68
CA ARG A 251 -12.18 -14.50 -15.76
C ARG A 251 -12.78 -14.24 -14.38
N GLY A 252 -12.87 -15.27 -13.55
CA GLY A 252 -13.38 -15.14 -12.19
C GLY A 252 -12.52 -14.21 -11.31
N ALA A 253 -11.19 -14.29 -11.41
CA ALA A 253 -10.28 -13.42 -10.69
C ALA A 253 -10.36 -11.96 -11.15
N ALA A 254 -10.44 -11.69 -12.46
CA ALA A 254 -10.59 -10.33 -12.99
C ALA A 254 -11.93 -9.70 -12.61
N ARG A 255 -13.01 -10.49 -12.58
CA ARG A 255 -14.33 -10.01 -12.15
C ARG A 255 -14.34 -9.66 -10.66
N ARG A 256 -13.78 -10.52 -9.81
CA ARG A 256 -13.62 -10.24 -8.36
C ARG A 256 -12.84 -8.95 -8.13
N SER A 257 -11.72 -8.75 -8.83
CA SER A 257 -10.92 -7.53 -8.70
C SER A 257 -11.69 -6.25 -9.05
N ILE A 258 -12.58 -6.27 -10.07
CA ILE A 258 -13.42 -5.11 -10.41
C ILE A 258 -14.48 -4.89 -9.33
N ASP A 259 -15.11 -5.94 -8.83
CA ASP A 259 -16.14 -5.83 -7.81
C ASP A 259 -15.55 -5.32 -6.49
N GLU A 260 -14.37 -5.81 -6.07
CA GLU A 260 -13.64 -5.34 -4.89
C GLU A 260 -13.25 -3.85 -5.00
N THR A 261 -12.67 -3.45 -6.13
CA THR A 261 -12.30 -2.04 -6.33
C THR A 261 -13.50 -1.12 -6.47
N ALA A 262 -14.64 -1.62 -6.97
CA ALA A 262 -15.88 -0.86 -7.02
C ALA A 262 -16.52 -0.70 -5.63
N LEU A 263 -16.44 -1.72 -4.77
CA LEU A 263 -16.86 -1.61 -3.36
C LEU A 263 -15.99 -0.59 -2.61
N GLN A 264 -14.67 -0.66 -2.76
CA GLN A 264 -13.76 0.35 -2.21
C GLN A 264 -14.09 1.76 -2.74
N ALA A 265 -14.44 1.91 -4.03
CA ALA A 265 -14.84 3.20 -4.59
C ALA A 265 -16.15 3.72 -3.95
N GLY A 266 -17.08 2.84 -3.59
CA GLY A 266 -18.29 3.22 -2.84
C GLY A 266 -17.97 3.75 -1.44
N ALA A 267 -17.06 3.08 -0.72
CA ALA A 267 -16.57 3.56 0.57
C ALA A 267 -15.82 4.90 0.44
N LEU A 268 -15.04 5.08 -0.64
CA LEU A 268 -14.34 6.33 -0.94
C LEU A 268 -15.31 7.47 -1.21
N ASP A 269 -16.38 7.23 -2.00
CA ASP A 269 -17.45 8.20 -2.27
C ASP A 269 -18.14 8.67 -0.98
N ALA A 270 -18.47 7.72 -0.12
CA ALA A 270 -19.07 8.01 1.19
C ALA A 270 -18.13 8.83 2.11
N ARG A 271 -16.83 8.58 2.04
CA ARG A 271 -15.82 9.20 2.92
C ARG A 271 -15.42 10.61 2.47
N VAL A 272 -15.12 10.80 1.20
CA VAL A 272 -14.54 12.04 0.67
C VAL A 272 -15.23 12.55 -0.59
N GLY A 273 -16.34 11.95 -1.04
CA GLY A 273 -17.08 12.39 -2.21
C GLY A 273 -17.41 13.89 -2.24
N PRO A 274 -17.90 14.49 -1.13
CA PRO A 274 -18.26 15.92 -1.09
C PRO A 274 -17.06 16.89 -1.29
N VAL A 275 -15.81 16.44 -1.10
CA VAL A 275 -14.61 17.28 -1.27
C VAL A 275 -13.86 17.00 -2.56
N MET A 276 -14.28 16.00 -3.34
CA MET A 276 -13.73 15.71 -4.66
C MET A 276 -14.14 16.79 -5.68
N THR A 277 -13.39 16.84 -6.80
CA THR A 277 -13.89 17.58 -7.97
C THR A 277 -15.20 16.97 -8.50
N ALA A 278 -16.04 17.75 -9.14
CA ALA A 278 -17.30 17.25 -9.71
C ALA A 278 -17.07 16.13 -10.77
N GLU A 279 -15.91 16.14 -11.45
CA GLU A 279 -15.55 15.09 -12.42
C GLU A 279 -15.18 13.78 -11.71
N ASP A 280 -14.29 13.85 -10.71
CA ASP A 280 -13.84 12.68 -9.95
C ASP A 280 -15.00 12.05 -9.18
N HIS A 281 -15.84 12.86 -8.53
CA HIS A 281 -17.02 12.39 -7.82
C HIS A 281 -17.96 11.62 -8.76
N ARG A 282 -18.26 12.17 -9.95
CA ARG A 282 -19.10 11.47 -10.96
C ARG A 282 -18.47 10.16 -11.41
N PHE A 283 -17.15 10.13 -11.57
CA PHE A 283 -16.45 8.89 -11.94
C PHE A 283 -16.55 7.85 -10.83
N VAL A 284 -16.23 8.21 -9.58
CA VAL A 284 -16.21 7.30 -8.42
C VAL A 284 -17.61 6.74 -8.17
N THR A 285 -18.64 7.61 -8.15
CA THR A 285 -20.06 7.20 -8.01
C THR A 285 -20.50 6.25 -9.14
N ALA A 286 -20.11 6.52 -10.39
CA ALA A 286 -20.46 5.63 -11.50
C ALA A 286 -19.71 4.29 -11.44
N TYR A 287 -18.44 4.30 -11.02
CA TYR A 287 -17.63 3.10 -10.89
C TYR A 287 -18.10 2.20 -9.75
N SER A 288 -18.47 2.76 -8.62
CA SER A 288 -18.99 2.01 -7.46
C SER A 288 -20.27 1.20 -7.78
N ARG A 289 -21.04 1.64 -8.78
CA ARG A 289 -22.26 0.96 -9.22
C ARG A 289 -22.03 -0.18 -10.22
N ILE A 290 -20.81 -0.36 -10.72
CA ILE A 290 -20.50 -1.39 -11.74
C ILE A 290 -20.96 -2.80 -11.32
N PRO A 291 -20.77 -3.27 -10.07
CA PRO A 291 -21.20 -4.60 -9.65
C PRO A 291 -22.73 -4.83 -9.77
N THR A 292 -23.53 -3.78 -9.66
CA THR A 292 -25.01 -3.86 -9.72
C THR A 292 -25.57 -3.83 -11.14
N LEU A 293 -24.73 -3.54 -12.15
CA LEU A 293 -25.15 -3.42 -13.54
C LEU A 293 -25.23 -4.79 -14.22
N GLY A 294 -26.20 -4.94 -15.14
CA GLY A 294 -26.25 -6.06 -16.06
C GLY A 294 -25.06 -6.03 -17.04
N VAL A 295 -24.74 -7.19 -17.62
CA VAL A 295 -23.53 -7.41 -18.44
C VAL A 295 -23.29 -6.35 -19.53
N LEU A 296 -24.32 -5.96 -20.28
CA LEU A 296 -24.19 -4.96 -21.36
C LEU A 296 -23.94 -3.56 -20.80
N ALA A 297 -24.67 -3.15 -19.75
CA ALA A 297 -24.49 -1.85 -19.10
C ALA A 297 -23.12 -1.75 -18.42
N ARG A 298 -22.62 -2.84 -17.83
CA ARG A 298 -21.28 -2.94 -17.24
C ARG A 298 -20.19 -2.71 -18.30
N LYS A 299 -20.26 -3.39 -19.44
CA LYS A 299 -19.32 -3.21 -20.57
C LYS A 299 -19.34 -1.77 -21.10
N PHE A 300 -20.53 -1.22 -21.26
CA PHE A 300 -20.68 0.16 -21.71
C PHE A 300 -20.07 1.16 -20.71
N SER A 301 -20.28 0.96 -19.40
CA SER A 301 -19.69 1.81 -18.36
C SER A 301 -18.17 1.73 -18.35
N ILE A 302 -17.58 0.54 -18.46
CA ILE A 302 -16.12 0.35 -18.55
C ILE A 302 -15.54 1.09 -19.77
N LEU A 303 -16.20 1.01 -20.93
CA LEU A 303 -15.79 1.70 -22.15
C LEU A 303 -15.94 3.22 -22.03
N ARG A 304 -17.12 3.70 -21.56
CA ARG A 304 -17.44 5.12 -21.39
C ARG A 304 -16.44 5.84 -20.51
N TRP A 305 -16.07 5.22 -19.37
CA TRP A 305 -15.18 5.79 -18.39
C TRP A 305 -13.70 5.50 -18.71
N ARG A 306 -13.41 4.84 -19.85
CA ARG A 306 -12.04 4.48 -20.26
C ARG A 306 -11.26 3.82 -19.11
N CYS A 307 -11.90 2.88 -18.41
CA CYS A 307 -11.29 2.15 -17.31
C CYS A 307 -10.15 1.29 -17.85
N ARG A 308 -8.95 1.85 -17.92
CA ARG A 308 -7.74 1.17 -18.39
C ARG A 308 -6.74 1.12 -17.25
N ALA A 309 -6.42 -0.08 -16.78
CA ALA A 309 -5.24 -0.28 -15.96
C ALA A 309 -3.98 -0.20 -16.85
N GLU A 310 -2.91 0.38 -16.35
CA GLU A 310 -1.66 0.60 -17.11
C GLU A 310 -0.87 -0.67 -17.40
N TYR A 311 -1.18 -1.76 -16.74
CA TYR A 311 -0.53 -3.06 -16.92
C TYR A 311 -0.89 -3.74 -18.25
N GLY A 312 -0.46 -3.13 -19.38
CA GLY A 312 -0.42 -3.74 -20.72
C GLY A 312 -1.78 -3.91 -21.40
N VAL A 313 -1.74 -3.91 -22.74
CA VAL A 313 -2.89 -4.05 -23.66
C VAL A 313 -3.69 -5.33 -23.38
N LEU A 314 -3.02 -6.45 -23.03
CA LEU A 314 -3.67 -7.73 -22.75
C LEU A 314 -4.55 -7.72 -21.49
N ARG A 315 -4.19 -6.96 -20.45
CA ARG A 315 -5.01 -6.84 -19.24
C ARG A 315 -6.23 -5.94 -19.48
N ASN A 316 -6.06 -4.87 -20.26
CA ASN A 316 -7.16 -4.00 -20.68
C ASN A 316 -8.15 -4.73 -21.62
N LEU A 317 -7.67 -5.53 -22.57
CA LEU A 317 -8.52 -6.43 -23.37
C LEU A 317 -9.22 -7.46 -22.47
N GLY A 318 -8.54 -7.97 -21.45
CA GLY A 318 -9.14 -8.85 -20.45
C GLY A 318 -10.31 -8.21 -19.69
N MET A 319 -10.23 -6.93 -19.31
CA MET A 319 -11.34 -6.20 -18.70
C MET A 319 -12.51 -5.97 -19.67
N MET A 320 -12.23 -5.66 -20.94
CA MET A 320 -13.26 -5.44 -21.97
C MET A 320 -14.00 -6.73 -22.39
N VAL A 321 -13.28 -7.85 -22.43
CA VAL A 321 -13.86 -9.15 -22.86
C VAL A 321 -14.52 -9.88 -21.70
N ARG A 322 -14.17 -9.56 -20.46
CA ARG A 322 -14.50 -10.29 -19.24
C ARG A 322 -15.46 -9.53 -18.29
N GLY A 323 -15.74 -8.22 -18.59
CA GLY A 323 -16.68 -7.38 -17.85
C GLY A 323 -18.15 -7.71 -18.04
#